data_8d4db374f4d969ee96c5e9c9beaef7b2
#
_entry.id   8d4db374f4d969ee96c5e9c9beaef7b2
#
_cell.length_a   1.000
_cell.length_b   1.000
_cell.length_c   1.000
_cell.angle_alpha   90.00
_cell.angle_beta   90.00
_cell.angle_gamma   90.00
#
_symmetry.space_group_name_H-M   'P 1'
#
loop_
_entity.id
_entity.type
_entity.pdbx_description
1 polymer ?
#
loop_
_entity_poly.entity_id
_entity_poly.type
_entity_poly.pdbx_seq_one_letter_code
_entity_poly.pdbx_strand_id
1 'polypeptide(L)' 'MHHLGHRQRQMLAFCQAHPGHHTISPDRDTVRVARSLQRRGLLHVTDCGMCTASGQTVLMVAAL' A
#
# COMPACT_ATOMS: atom_id res chain seq x y z
N MET A 1 2.23 -3.78 -22.72
CA MET A 1 2.73 -2.83 -21.73
C MET A 1 1.69 -2.63 -20.64
N HIS A 2 2.12 -2.67 -19.42
CA HIS A 2 1.23 -2.51 -18.29
C HIS A 2 1.33 -1.09 -17.75
N HIS A 3 0.21 -0.40 -17.74
CA HIS A 3 0.13 0.93 -17.14
C HIS A 3 -0.30 0.80 -15.70
N LEU A 4 0.27 1.65 -14.85
CA LEU A 4 -0.25 1.79 -13.50
C LEU A 4 -1.59 2.50 -13.56
N GLY A 5 -2.57 1.99 -12.82
CA GLY A 5 -3.82 2.67 -12.65
C GLY A 5 -3.65 3.97 -11.88
N HIS A 6 -4.68 4.82 -11.91
CA HIS A 6 -4.63 6.12 -11.25
C HIS A 6 -4.31 5.99 -9.75
N ARG A 7 -4.99 5.09 -9.06
CA ARG A 7 -4.76 4.88 -7.62
C ARG A 7 -3.38 4.31 -7.33
N GLN A 8 -2.90 3.43 -8.19
CA GLN A 8 -1.57 2.87 -8.05
C GLN A 8 -0.51 3.96 -8.17
N ARG A 9 -0.65 4.84 -9.14
CA ARG A 9 0.28 5.96 -9.30
C ARG A 9 0.24 6.92 -8.12
N GLN A 10 -0.95 7.19 -7.60
CA GLN A 10 -1.10 8.06 -6.44
C GLN A 10 -0.41 7.47 -5.20
N MET A 11 -0.63 6.20 -4.92
CA MET A 11 -0.01 5.55 -3.77
C MET A 11 1.51 5.51 -3.91
N LEU A 12 2.02 5.15 -5.08
CA LEU A 12 3.45 5.09 -5.32
C LEU A 12 4.08 6.48 -5.18
N ALA A 13 3.47 7.50 -5.77
CA ALA A 13 3.96 8.87 -5.68
C ALA A 13 4.00 9.36 -4.23
N PHE A 14 2.95 9.06 -3.46
CA PHE A 14 2.92 9.40 -2.05
C PHE A 14 4.08 8.76 -1.28
N CYS A 15 4.30 7.46 -1.50
CA CYS A 15 5.38 6.76 -0.79
C CYS A 15 6.76 7.26 -1.21
N GLN A 16 6.93 7.64 -2.46
CA GLN A 16 8.20 8.19 -2.93
C GLN A 16 8.46 9.60 -2.39
N ALA A 17 7.40 10.40 -2.26
CA ALA A 17 7.51 11.75 -1.71
C ALA A 17 7.68 11.76 -0.20
N HIS A 18 7.22 10.71 0.48
CA HIS A 18 7.25 10.60 1.94
C HIS A 18 7.93 9.29 2.34
N PRO A 19 9.28 9.25 2.39
CA PRO A 19 10.01 8.04 2.76
C PRO A 19 9.62 7.54 4.14
N GLY A 20 9.73 6.24 4.34
CA GLY A 20 9.38 5.59 5.59
C GLY A 20 8.11 4.74 5.44
N HIS A 21 7.67 4.18 6.55
CA HIS A 21 6.50 3.32 6.57
C HIS A 21 5.25 4.13 6.87
N HIS A 22 4.18 3.86 6.12
CA HIS A 22 2.90 4.55 6.29
C HIS A 22 1.79 3.51 6.38
N THR A 23 0.92 3.65 7.39
CA THR A 23 -0.26 2.80 7.46
C THR A 23 -1.24 3.21 6.36
N ILE A 24 -1.94 2.22 5.82
CA ILE A 24 -2.96 2.46 4.81
C ILE A 24 -4.32 2.03 5.34
N SER A 25 -5.38 2.58 4.74
CA SER A 25 -6.73 2.19 5.07
C SER A 25 -6.91 0.69 4.79
N PRO A 26 -7.56 -0.07 5.70
CA PRO A 26 -7.72 -1.51 5.53
C PRO A 26 -8.82 -1.90 4.54
N ASP A 27 -9.41 -0.95 3.83
CA ASP A 27 -10.46 -1.28 2.88
C ASP A 27 -9.89 -2.10 1.72
N ARG A 28 -10.77 -2.90 1.11
CA ARG A 28 -10.38 -3.87 0.09
C ARG A 28 -9.67 -3.21 -1.09
N ASP A 29 -10.15 -2.06 -1.56
CA ASP A 29 -9.60 -1.41 -2.73
C ASP A 29 -8.18 -0.88 -2.47
N THR A 30 -7.97 -0.26 -1.31
CA THR A 30 -6.65 0.26 -0.94
C THR A 30 -5.65 -0.87 -0.77
N VAL A 31 -6.05 -1.96 -0.12
CA VAL A 31 -5.19 -3.14 0.05
C VAL A 31 -4.85 -3.75 -1.30
N ARG A 32 -5.81 -3.84 -2.21
CA ARG A 32 -5.58 -4.38 -3.55
C ARG A 32 -4.54 -3.54 -4.30
N VAL A 33 -4.64 -2.22 -4.22
CA VAL A 33 -3.68 -1.32 -4.85
C VAL A 33 -2.27 -1.56 -4.29
N ALA A 34 -2.15 -1.62 -2.97
CA ALA A 34 -0.86 -1.85 -2.32
C ALA A 34 -0.26 -3.20 -2.73
N ARG A 35 -1.07 -4.27 -2.72
CA ARG A 35 -0.60 -5.59 -3.11
C ARG A 35 -0.19 -5.64 -4.59
N SER A 36 -0.90 -4.92 -5.45
CA SER A 36 -0.54 -4.84 -6.86
C SER A 36 0.83 -4.19 -7.05
N LEU A 37 1.10 -3.10 -6.34
CA LEU A 37 2.40 -2.44 -6.39
C LEU A 37 3.51 -3.31 -5.79
N GLN A 38 3.20 -4.06 -4.74
CA GLN A 38 4.15 -5.00 -4.16
C GLN A 38 4.56 -6.07 -5.18
N ARG A 39 3.59 -6.63 -5.90
CA ARG A 39 3.86 -7.66 -6.91
C ARG A 39 4.72 -7.13 -8.06
N ARG A 40 4.63 -5.84 -8.34
CA ARG A 40 5.47 -5.19 -9.36
C ARG A 40 6.85 -4.82 -8.84
N GLY A 41 7.13 -5.04 -7.56
CA GLY A 41 8.41 -4.71 -6.95
C GLY A 41 8.61 -3.23 -6.71
N LEU A 42 7.53 -2.46 -6.61
CA LEU A 42 7.58 -1.01 -6.44
C LEU A 42 7.37 -0.56 -5.00
N LEU A 43 6.70 -1.36 -4.20
CA LEU A 43 6.45 -1.06 -2.79
C LEU A 43 6.79 -2.27 -1.93
N HIS A 44 7.17 -1.97 -0.70
CA HIS A 44 7.25 -2.96 0.37
C HIS A 44 5.98 -2.86 1.20
N VAL A 45 5.31 -3.98 1.40
CA VAL A 45 4.05 -4.04 2.17
C VAL A 45 4.26 -4.98 3.34
N THR A 46 3.98 -4.52 4.54
CA THR A 46 4.12 -5.33 5.76
C THR A 46 2.87 -5.20 6.62
N ASP A 47 2.62 -6.22 7.43
CA ASP A 47 1.59 -6.20 8.45
C ASP A 47 2.13 -5.42 9.66
N CYS A 48 1.40 -4.41 10.10
CA CYS A 48 1.85 -3.61 11.24
C CYS A 48 1.50 -4.23 12.60
N GLY A 49 0.87 -5.40 12.60
CA GLY A 49 0.51 -6.10 13.83
C GLY A 49 -0.73 -5.57 14.52
N MET A 50 -1.43 -4.62 13.91
CA MET A 50 -2.66 -4.06 14.47
C MET A 50 -3.87 -4.48 13.66
N CYS A 51 -5.03 -4.51 14.33
CA CYS A 51 -6.31 -4.77 13.68
C CYS A 51 -7.27 -3.64 13.99
N THR A 52 -8.21 -3.41 13.06
CA THR A 52 -9.29 -2.47 13.30
C THR A 52 -10.33 -3.09 14.25
N ALA A 53 -11.28 -2.27 14.70
CA ALA A 53 -12.37 -2.74 15.54
C ALA A 53 -13.20 -3.83 14.85
N SER A 54 -13.26 -3.82 13.52
CA SER A 54 -13.97 -4.83 12.73
C SER A 54 -13.12 -6.07 12.42
N GLY A 55 -11.89 -6.14 12.93
CA GLY A 55 -11.02 -7.31 12.76
C GLY A 55 -10.18 -7.29 11.48
N GLN A 56 -10.15 -6.20 10.75
CA GLN A 56 -9.34 -6.08 9.55
C GLN A 56 -7.88 -5.79 9.90
N THR A 57 -6.97 -6.47 9.23
CA THR A 57 -5.54 -6.24 9.43
C THR A 57 -5.12 -4.91 8.83
N VAL A 58 -4.37 -4.12 9.59
CA VAL A 58 -3.79 -2.86 9.12
C VAL A 58 -2.42 -3.16 8.51
N LEU A 59 -2.19 -2.64 7.32
CA LEU A 59 -0.93 -2.82 6.60
C LEU A 59 -0.16 -1.51 6.54
N MET A 60 1.16 -1.64 6.42
CA MET A 60 2.06 -0.51 6.19
C MET A 60 2.70 -0.66 4.82
N VAL A 61 2.93 0.46 4.15
CA VAL A 61 3.61 0.51 2.86
C VAL A 61 4.82 1.42 2.95
N ALA A 62 5.82 1.12 2.15
CA ALA A 62 7.02 1.94 2.03
C ALA A 62 7.55 1.81 0.61
N ALA A 63 8.10 2.89 0.07
CA ALA A 63 8.77 2.85 -1.22
C ALA A 63 10.05 2.00 -1.11
N LEU A 64 10.34 1.26 -2.17
CA LEU A 64 11.58 0.49 -2.26
C LEU A 64 12.76 1.38 -2.66
#